data_c2a44c4f6cf33a84937cd0207d161c1e
#
_entry.id   c2a44c4f6cf33a84937cd0207d161c1e
#
_cell.length_a   1.000
_cell.length_b   1.000
_cell.length_c   1.000
_cell.angle_alpha   90.00
_cell.angle_beta   90.00
_cell.angle_gamma   90.00
#
_symmetry.space_group_name_H-M   'P 1'
#
loop_
_entity.id
_entity.type
_entity.pdbx_description
1 polymer ?
#
loop_
_entity_poly.entity_id
_entity_poly.type
_entity_poly.pdbx_seq_one_letter_code
_entity_poly.pdbx_strand_id
1 'polypeptide(L)'
;MTSRVSTEQASELRGFREVQRLAYACAEAVAARLRPGVTEREAARMQRTWLRERGVRDWFHLPFAWFGDRTAFAGFKVPLQFFPTDRRLEPGMPFILDMAPVHRGFTADIGYSGCLGPNPLHDRMLDDLAAHRELILREVRERRPLREIYEDVERLMIRQGYANRHRAYPFGVIAHKVDRVSERRWSPHVFGFGTQSLKGLLSDAVHGHREGWSPLWSPYRFSDHPPRPGLWAVEPHLGFRGTGAKFEEILVVTDSRDPEESAFWLDDDLPHVRRWAEERVTA
;
A
#
# COMPACT_ATOMS: atom_id res chain seq x y z
N MET A 1 -5.24 -31.11 13.17
CA MET A 1 -6.01 -30.22 14.06
C MET A 1 -6.10 -28.89 13.32
N THR A 2 -7.22 -28.62 12.68
CA THR A 2 -7.49 -27.37 11.96
C THR A 2 -7.51 -26.22 12.98
N SER A 3 -6.53 -25.34 12.90
CA SER A 3 -6.52 -24.08 13.66
C SER A 3 -7.69 -23.23 13.13
N ARG A 4 -8.84 -23.31 13.77
CA ARG A 4 -9.94 -22.37 13.49
C ARG A 4 -9.47 -20.99 13.95
N VAL A 5 -9.35 -20.06 13.03
CA VAL A 5 -9.25 -18.62 13.35
C VAL A 5 -10.32 -18.33 14.41
N SER A 6 -9.92 -17.78 15.55
CA SER A 6 -10.86 -17.49 16.61
C SER A 6 -11.94 -16.52 16.13
N THR A 7 -13.14 -16.56 16.71
CA THR A 7 -14.22 -15.63 16.34
C THR A 7 -13.79 -14.18 16.47
N GLU A 8 -12.92 -13.88 17.43
CA GLU A 8 -12.34 -12.56 17.66
C GLU A 8 -11.40 -12.15 16.53
N GLN A 9 -10.45 -13.01 16.16
CA GLN A 9 -9.55 -12.79 15.02
C GLN A 9 -10.32 -12.61 13.70
N ALA A 10 -11.35 -13.43 13.46
CA ALA A 10 -12.19 -13.30 12.28
C ALA A 10 -12.95 -11.96 12.26
N SER A 11 -13.40 -11.46 13.43
CA SER A 11 -14.04 -10.16 13.56
C SER A 11 -13.06 -9.02 13.32
N GLU A 12 -11.84 -9.15 13.81
CA GLU A 12 -10.77 -8.18 13.62
C GLU A 12 -10.38 -8.06 12.13
N LEU A 13 -10.12 -9.17 11.47
CA LEU A 13 -9.81 -9.19 10.03
C LEU A 13 -10.94 -8.60 9.19
N ARG A 14 -12.21 -8.81 9.56
CA ARG A 14 -13.35 -8.15 8.89
C ARG A 14 -13.26 -6.63 8.99
N GLY A 15 -12.94 -6.08 10.17
CA GLY A 15 -12.82 -4.64 10.36
C GLY A 15 -11.72 -4.02 9.47
N PHE A 16 -10.56 -4.65 9.39
CA PHE A 16 -9.48 -4.20 8.48
C PHE A 16 -9.90 -4.30 7.01
N ARG A 17 -10.55 -5.41 6.62
CA ARG A 17 -11.06 -5.60 5.25
C ARG A 17 -12.09 -4.53 4.88
N GLU A 18 -13.01 -4.20 5.77
CA GLU A 18 -14.03 -3.17 5.54
C GLU A 18 -13.39 -1.80 5.29
N VAL A 19 -12.36 -1.43 6.06
CA VAL A 19 -11.66 -0.16 5.88
C VAL A 19 -10.82 -0.15 4.61
N GLN A 20 -10.15 -1.24 4.27
CA GLN A 20 -9.42 -1.39 3.01
C GLN A 20 -10.37 -1.25 1.81
N ARG A 21 -11.53 -1.94 1.83
CA ARG A 21 -12.56 -1.80 0.79
C ARG A 21 -13.11 -0.38 0.70
N LEU A 22 -13.34 0.27 1.84
CA LEU A 22 -13.79 1.67 1.89
C LEU A 22 -12.77 2.61 1.22
N ALA A 23 -11.48 2.41 1.47
CA ALA A 23 -10.41 3.19 0.86
C ALA A 23 -10.33 2.96 -0.66
N TYR A 24 -10.40 1.71 -1.12
CA TYR A 24 -10.43 1.40 -2.55
C TYR A 24 -11.68 1.94 -3.24
N ALA A 25 -12.86 1.83 -2.62
CA ALA A 25 -14.09 2.43 -3.15
C ALA A 25 -13.99 3.96 -3.26
N CYS A 26 -13.26 4.61 -2.33
CA CYS A 26 -12.93 6.02 -2.44
C CYS A 26 -12.03 6.29 -3.66
N ALA A 27 -10.98 5.50 -3.85
CA ALA A 27 -10.07 5.66 -4.97
C ALA A 27 -10.80 5.51 -6.31
N GLU A 28 -11.63 4.49 -6.48
CA GLU A 28 -12.46 4.28 -7.69
C GLU A 28 -13.43 5.45 -7.92
N ALA A 29 -14.14 5.89 -6.87
CA ALA A 29 -15.08 7.01 -6.96
C ALA A 29 -14.40 8.35 -7.31
N VAL A 30 -13.18 8.58 -6.83
CA VAL A 30 -12.39 9.77 -7.17
C VAL A 30 -11.82 9.63 -8.57
N ALA A 31 -11.24 8.48 -8.93
CA ALA A 31 -10.71 8.20 -10.27
C ALA A 31 -11.76 8.46 -11.36
N ALA A 32 -13.00 7.99 -11.17
CA ALA A 32 -14.13 8.23 -12.08
C ALA A 32 -14.49 9.73 -12.27
N ARG A 33 -14.04 10.59 -11.36
CA ARG A 33 -14.28 12.05 -11.41
C ARG A 33 -13.07 12.84 -11.88
N LEU A 34 -11.93 12.20 -12.05
CA LEU A 34 -10.73 12.86 -12.58
C LEU A 34 -10.95 13.24 -14.06
N ARG A 35 -10.52 14.42 -14.41
CA ARG A 35 -10.59 14.99 -15.75
C ARG A 35 -9.42 15.94 -16.00
N PRO A 36 -9.11 16.29 -17.24
CA PRO A 36 -8.04 17.24 -17.55
C PRO A 36 -8.16 18.53 -16.74
N GLY A 37 -7.04 18.99 -16.20
CA GLY A 37 -6.95 20.22 -15.42
C GLY A 37 -7.12 20.07 -13.91
N VAL A 38 -7.66 18.95 -13.40
CA VAL A 38 -7.69 18.67 -11.95
C VAL A 38 -6.26 18.64 -11.41
N THR A 39 -6.02 19.26 -10.27
CA THR A 39 -4.72 19.27 -9.61
C THR A 39 -4.58 18.11 -8.61
N GLU A 40 -3.34 17.73 -8.27
CA GLU A 40 -3.07 16.73 -7.22
C GLU A 40 -3.72 17.14 -5.87
N ARG A 41 -3.66 18.44 -5.52
CA ARG A 41 -4.32 18.96 -4.30
C ARG A 41 -5.83 18.81 -4.33
N GLU A 42 -6.45 19.03 -5.48
CA GLU A 42 -7.89 18.83 -5.64
C GLU A 42 -8.25 17.35 -5.53
N ALA A 43 -7.48 16.46 -6.16
CA ALA A 43 -7.70 15.02 -6.06
C ALA A 43 -7.54 14.51 -4.61
N ALA A 44 -6.51 14.93 -3.90
CA ALA A 44 -6.32 14.60 -2.49
C ALA A 44 -7.47 15.14 -1.60
N ARG A 45 -7.98 16.35 -1.91
CA ARG A 45 -9.14 16.91 -1.23
C ARG A 45 -10.41 16.11 -1.52
N MET A 46 -10.61 15.66 -2.75
CA MET A 46 -11.75 14.81 -3.14
C MET A 46 -11.75 13.51 -2.34
N GLN A 47 -10.61 12.82 -2.23
CA GLN A 47 -10.44 11.61 -1.40
C GLN A 47 -10.83 11.90 0.06
N ARG A 48 -10.25 12.95 0.63
CA ARG A 48 -10.52 13.34 2.02
C ARG A 48 -11.99 13.66 2.28
N THR A 49 -12.64 14.37 1.38
CA THR A 49 -14.06 14.72 1.48
C THR A 49 -14.93 13.49 1.41
N TRP A 50 -14.71 12.62 0.42
CA TRP A 50 -15.47 11.40 0.20
C TRP A 50 -15.42 10.45 1.42
N LEU A 51 -14.23 10.27 2.02
CA LEU A 51 -14.06 9.45 3.21
C LEU A 51 -14.68 10.09 4.45
N ARG A 52 -14.57 11.43 4.60
CA ARG A 52 -15.21 12.16 5.72
C ARG A 52 -16.73 12.06 5.70
N GLU A 53 -17.34 12.10 4.54
CA GLU A 53 -18.80 11.91 4.36
C GLU A 53 -19.24 10.52 4.82
N ARG A 54 -18.32 9.54 4.83
CA ARG A 54 -18.54 8.15 5.28
C ARG A 54 -18.03 7.86 6.68
N GLY A 55 -17.77 8.89 7.45
CA GLY A 55 -17.47 8.79 8.87
C GLY A 55 -15.99 8.68 9.23
N VAL A 56 -15.06 8.64 8.27
CA VAL A 56 -13.63 8.68 8.55
C VAL A 56 -13.26 10.03 9.16
N ARG A 57 -12.57 10.01 10.31
CA ARG A 57 -12.16 11.21 11.05
C ARG A 57 -10.67 11.26 11.33
N ASP A 58 -10.00 10.13 11.27
CA ASP A 58 -8.58 9.98 11.59
C ASP A 58 -7.83 9.26 10.46
N TRP A 59 -6.50 9.37 10.44
CA TRP A 59 -5.65 8.93 9.34
C TRP A 59 -4.33 8.41 9.88
N PHE A 60 -3.86 7.29 9.33
CA PHE A 60 -2.46 6.90 9.45
C PHE A 60 -1.60 7.93 8.71
N HIS A 61 -1.94 8.22 7.45
CA HIS A 61 -1.48 9.40 6.74
C HIS A 61 -2.62 10.05 5.93
N LEU A 62 -2.48 11.34 5.67
CA LEU A 62 -3.43 12.09 4.85
C LEU A 62 -3.44 11.58 3.40
N PRO A 63 -4.57 11.71 2.68
CA PRO A 63 -4.60 11.35 1.27
C PRO A 63 -3.59 12.13 0.44
N PHE A 64 -2.87 11.40 -0.41
CA PHE A 64 -1.98 11.92 -1.43
C PHE A 64 -2.54 11.66 -2.83
N ALA A 65 -2.03 12.39 -3.80
CA ALA A 65 -2.23 12.15 -5.22
C ALA A 65 -0.97 12.59 -5.97
N TRP A 66 -0.55 11.77 -6.91
CA TRP A 66 0.60 12.06 -7.78
C TRP A 66 0.21 11.85 -9.23
N PHE A 67 0.57 12.80 -10.11
CA PHE A 67 0.21 12.80 -11.52
C PHE A 67 1.43 12.80 -12.44
N GLY A 68 1.35 12.08 -13.55
CA GLY A 68 2.38 12.04 -14.58
C GLY A 68 3.71 11.52 -14.05
N ASP A 69 4.77 12.28 -14.28
CA ASP A 69 6.14 11.95 -13.87
C ASP A 69 6.34 11.85 -12.35
N ARG A 70 5.47 12.48 -11.58
CA ARG A 70 5.49 12.37 -10.12
C ARG A 70 5.07 10.99 -9.61
N THR A 71 4.33 10.20 -10.42
CA THR A 71 4.00 8.81 -10.06
C THR A 71 5.24 7.93 -9.94
N ALA A 72 6.31 8.25 -10.67
CA ALA A 72 7.56 7.48 -10.65
C ALA A 72 8.48 7.82 -9.47
N PHE A 73 8.19 8.85 -8.65
CA PHE A 73 9.03 9.34 -7.55
C PHE A 73 10.49 9.57 -7.92
N ALA A 74 10.76 9.80 -9.22
CA ALA A 74 12.10 10.05 -9.70
C ALA A 74 12.65 11.33 -9.11
N GLY A 75 13.74 11.21 -8.34
CA GLY A 75 14.38 12.36 -7.70
C GLY A 75 13.71 12.81 -6.39
N PHE A 76 12.73 12.11 -5.87
CA PHE A 76 12.21 12.39 -4.52
C PHE A 76 13.30 12.05 -3.48
N LYS A 77 13.66 13.03 -2.64
CA LYS A 77 14.73 12.92 -1.64
C LYS A 77 14.30 13.34 -0.25
N VAL A 78 13.22 14.10 -0.15
CA VAL A 78 12.74 14.66 1.12
C VAL A 78 11.24 14.48 1.26
N PRO A 79 10.71 14.31 2.49
CA PRO A 79 9.29 14.05 2.74
C PRO A 79 8.34 15.08 2.12
N LEU A 80 8.76 16.34 2.04
CA LEU A 80 7.92 17.41 1.47
C LEU A 80 7.59 17.21 -0.01
N GLN A 81 8.40 16.44 -0.76
CA GLN A 81 8.16 16.17 -2.18
C GLN A 81 6.99 15.21 -2.42
N PHE A 82 6.59 14.45 -1.40
CA PHE A 82 5.42 13.56 -1.50
C PHE A 82 4.09 14.31 -1.43
N PHE A 83 4.07 15.53 -0.87
CA PHE A 83 2.81 16.28 -0.77
C PHE A 83 2.24 16.63 -2.14
N PRO A 84 0.88 16.58 -2.27
CA PRO A 84 0.18 16.98 -3.48
C PRO A 84 0.50 18.43 -3.87
N THR A 85 0.74 18.66 -5.14
CA THR A 85 1.11 19.95 -5.72
C THR A 85 -0.02 20.51 -6.59
N ASP A 86 0.25 21.61 -7.29
CA ASP A 86 -0.63 22.19 -8.30
C ASP A 86 -0.43 21.53 -9.70
N ARG A 87 0.31 20.41 -9.77
CA ARG A 87 0.43 19.60 -10.99
C ARG A 87 -0.97 19.22 -11.48
N ARG A 88 -1.24 19.53 -12.75
CA ARG A 88 -2.53 19.25 -13.37
C ARG A 88 -2.48 17.92 -14.09
N LEU A 89 -3.59 17.19 -14.01
CA LEU A 89 -3.78 15.95 -14.75
C LEU A 89 -4.09 16.28 -16.22
N GLU A 90 -3.45 15.56 -17.13
CA GLU A 90 -3.61 15.70 -18.58
C GLU A 90 -3.94 14.33 -19.19
N PRO A 91 -4.56 14.28 -20.40
CA PRO A 91 -4.83 13.02 -21.09
C PRO A 91 -3.56 12.19 -21.29
N GLY A 92 -3.65 10.87 -21.03
CA GLY A 92 -2.53 9.93 -21.12
C GLY A 92 -1.60 9.93 -19.89
N MET A 93 -1.83 10.80 -18.90
CA MET A 93 -1.04 10.79 -17.68
C MET A 93 -1.47 9.68 -16.71
N PRO A 94 -0.52 8.90 -16.17
CA PRO A 94 -0.77 8.04 -15.03
C PRO A 94 -1.07 8.90 -13.79
N PHE A 95 -1.82 8.32 -12.86
CA PHE A 95 -2.02 8.88 -11.53
C PHE A 95 -1.94 7.79 -10.46
N ILE A 96 -1.53 8.17 -9.27
CA ILE A 96 -1.63 7.35 -8.06
C ILE A 96 -2.48 8.13 -7.05
N LEU A 97 -3.49 7.46 -6.50
CA LEU A 97 -4.27 7.91 -5.35
C LEU A 97 -3.87 7.03 -4.17
N ASP A 98 -3.46 7.66 -3.09
CA ASP A 98 -2.84 6.99 -1.97
C ASP A 98 -3.45 7.52 -0.67
N MET A 99 -3.90 6.64 0.21
CA MET A 99 -4.62 7.04 1.41
C MET A 99 -4.63 5.96 2.48
N ALA A 100 -4.50 6.41 3.72
CA ALA A 100 -4.50 5.53 4.88
C ALA A 100 -5.54 5.97 5.93
N PRO A 101 -6.84 5.69 5.71
CA PRO A 101 -7.88 6.02 6.66
C PRO A 101 -7.81 5.15 7.92
N VAL A 102 -8.12 5.76 9.06
CA VAL A 102 -8.48 5.06 10.31
C VAL A 102 -9.99 5.20 10.49
N HIS A 103 -10.69 4.08 10.57
CA HIS A 103 -12.13 4.06 10.76
C HIS A 103 -12.54 2.96 11.76
N ARG A 104 -13.26 3.35 12.81
CA ARG A 104 -13.65 2.48 13.93
C ARG A 104 -12.46 1.75 14.58
N GLY A 105 -11.31 2.42 14.61
CA GLY A 105 -10.07 1.89 15.17
C GLY A 105 -9.31 0.92 14.26
N PHE A 106 -9.78 0.66 13.05
CA PHE A 106 -9.08 -0.13 12.04
C PHE A 106 -8.39 0.80 11.05
N THR A 107 -7.18 0.42 10.64
CA THR A 107 -6.38 1.17 9.68
C THR A 107 -6.27 0.38 8.38
N ALA A 108 -6.37 1.05 7.25
CA ALA A 108 -5.90 0.54 5.96
C ALA A 108 -4.88 1.52 5.39
N ASP A 109 -3.96 1.00 4.59
CA ASP A 109 -3.12 1.79 3.71
C ASP A 109 -3.27 1.24 2.31
N ILE A 110 -3.58 2.11 1.34
CA ILE A 110 -3.82 1.70 -0.04
C ILE A 110 -3.21 2.66 -1.05
N GLY A 111 -2.63 2.08 -2.10
CA GLY A 111 -2.20 2.78 -3.29
C GLY A 111 -2.96 2.29 -4.52
N TYR A 112 -3.70 3.19 -5.16
CA TYR A 112 -4.47 2.91 -6.36
C TYR A 112 -3.84 3.62 -7.55
N SER A 113 -3.42 2.87 -8.55
CA SER A 113 -2.85 3.39 -9.79
C SER A 113 -3.87 3.35 -10.94
N GLY A 114 -3.89 4.41 -11.73
CA GLY A 114 -4.73 4.53 -12.91
C GLY A 114 -4.15 5.49 -13.93
N CYS A 115 -4.84 5.65 -15.06
CA CYS A 115 -4.45 6.59 -16.12
C CYS A 115 -5.66 7.37 -16.62
N LEU A 116 -5.46 8.64 -16.98
CA LEU A 116 -6.49 9.44 -17.63
C LEU A 116 -6.47 9.20 -19.15
N GLY A 117 -7.23 8.22 -19.61
CA GLY A 117 -7.22 7.75 -20.99
C GLY A 117 -6.15 6.68 -21.26
N PRO A 118 -6.00 6.23 -22.51
CA PRO A 118 -5.13 5.11 -22.85
C PRO A 118 -3.64 5.40 -22.57
N ASN A 119 -2.95 4.45 -21.95
CA ASN A 119 -1.49 4.46 -21.79
C ASN A 119 -0.97 3.01 -21.74
N PRO A 120 -0.60 2.41 -22.88
CA PRO A 120 -0.18 1.01 -22.94
C PRO A 120 1.02 0.66 -22.05
N LEU A 121 1.92 1.61 -21.81
CA LEU A 121 3.03 1.40 -20.87
C LEU A 121 2.51 1.23 -19.43
N HIS A 122 1.61 2.11 -19.02
CA HIS A 122 1.03 2.06 -17.68
C HIS A 122 0.17 0.81 -17.49
N ASP A 123 -0.62 0.43 -18.50
CA ASP A 123 -1.42 -0.79 -18.49
C ASP A 123 -0.52 -2.02 -18.28
N ARG A 124 0.54 -2.15 -19.09
CA ARG A 124 1.52 -3.22 -18.90
C ARG A 124 2.15 -3.23 -17.50
N MET A 125 2.47 -2.06 -16.94
CA MET A 125 3.03 -2.00 -15.58
C MET A 125 2.04 -2.51 -14.53
N LEU A 126 0.74 -2.19 -14.69
CA LEU A 126 -0.30 -2.72 -13.80
C LEU A 126 -0.40 -4.25 -13.89
N ASP A 127 -0.29 -4.81 -15.10
CA ASP A 127 -0.38 -6.24 -15.31
C ASP A 127 0.87 -6.97 -14.74
N ASP A 128 2.05 -6.41 -14.96
CA ASP A 128 3.31 -6.92 -14.43
C ASP A 128 3.36 -6.93 -12.88
N LEU A 129 2.59 -6.08 -12.19
CA LEU A 129 2.46 -6.08 -10.74
C LEU A 129 1.83 -7.36 -10.16
N ALA A 130 1.04 -8.10 -10.95
CA ALA A 130 0.46 -9.38 -10.52
C ALA A 130 1.55 -10.37 -10.09
N ALA A 131 2.65 -10.44 -10.84
CA ALA A 131 3.77 -11.33 -10.52
C ALA A 131 4.47 -10.96 -9.19
N HIS A 132 4.46 -9.69 -8.81
CA HIS A 132 4.98 -9.25 -7.51
C HIS A 132 4.10 -9.70 -6.35
N ARG A 133 2.77 -9.61 -6.51
CA ARG A 133 1.81 -10.10 -5.51
C ARG A 133 2.00 -11.60 -5.24
N GLU A 134 2.15 -12.38 -6.30
CA GLU A 134 2.38 -13.83 -6.21
C GLU A 134 3.75 -14.16 -5.60
N LEU A 135 4.81 -13.49 -6.01
CA LEU A 135 6.16 -13.66 -5.48
C LEU A 135 6.19 -13.41 -3.96
N ILE A 136 5.66 -12.27 -3.54
CA ILE A 136 5.66 -11.86 -2.13
C ILE A 136 4.91 -12.88 -1.27
N LEU A 137 3.70 -13.29 -1.66
CA LEU A 137 2.92 -14.26 -0.91
C LEU A 137 3.65 -15.61 -0.78
N ARG A 138 4.19 -16.11 -1.87
CA ARG A 138 4.94 -17.37 -1.88
C ARG A 138 6.11 -17.34 -0.91
N GLU A 139 6.96 -16.31 -0.99
CA GLU A 139 8.17 -16.22 -0.19
C GLU A 139 7.90 -15.93 1.29
N VAL A 140 6.80 -15.21 1.59
CA VAL A 140 6.33 -15.05 2.97
C VAL A 140 5.85 -16.38 3.55
N ARG A 141 5.16 -17.21 2.77
CA ARG A 141 4.75 -18.57 3.16
C ARG A 141 5.95 -19.49 3.39
N GLU A 142 7.01 -19.30 2.64
CA GLU A 142 8.30 -20.00 2.81
C GLU A 142 9.11 -19.47 4.01
N ARG A 143 8.61 -18.45 4.72
CA ARG A 143 9.27 -17.84 5.88
C ARG A 143 10.66 -17.28 5.60
N ARG A 144 10.92 -16.86 4.37
CA ARG A 144 12.18 -16.25 4.00
C ARG A 144 12.38 -14.91 4.74
N PRO A 145 13.63 -14.52 5.06
CA PRO A 145 13.89 -13.20 5.65
C PRO A 145 13.31 -12.06 4.81
N LEU A 146 12.68 -11.06 5.46
CA LEU A 146 12.02 -9.95 4.77
C LEU A 146 12.97 -9.18 3.84
N ARG A 147 14.24 -9.06 4.23
CA ARG A 147 15.27 -8.43 3.38
C ARG A 147 15.53 -9.21 2.09
N GLU A 148 15.56 -10.54 2.16
CA GLU A 148 15.75 -11.39 0.96
C GLU A 148 14.56 -11.28 0.02
N ILE A 149 13.33 -11.29 0.56
CA ILE A 149 12.11 -11.08 -0.24
C ILE A 149 12.14 -9.70 -0.91
N TYR A 150 12.56 -8.66 -0.20
CA TYR A 150 12.76 -7.32 -0.78
C TYR A 150 13.71 -7.37 -1.99
N GLU A 151 14.85 -8.05 -1.84
CA GLU A 151 15.83 -8.20 -2.91
C GLU A 151 15.29 -9.00 -4.10
N ASP A 152 14.45 -10.02 -3.86
CA ASP A 152 13.80 -10.81 -4.91
C ASP A 152 12.74 -9.99 -5.67
N VAL A 153 11.96 -9.18 -4.96
CA VAL A 153 11.03 -8.22 -5.57
C VAL A 153 11.80 -7.23 -6.46
N GLU A 154 12.91 -6.69 -5.99
CA GLU A 154 13.74 -5.78 -6.81
C GLU A 154 14.34 -6.49 -8.02
N ARG A 155 14.82 -7.72 -7.86
CA ARG A 155 15.31 -8.53 -9.00
C ARG A 155 14.22 -8.78 -10.03
N LEU A 156 12.98 -9.00 -9.60
CA LEU A 156 11.84 -9.15 -10.52
C LEU A 156 11.58 -7.84 -11.28
N MET A 157 11.56 -6.69 -10.60
CA MET A 157 11.41 -5.38 -11.25
C MET A 157 12.48 -5.16 -12.33
N ILE A 158 13.74 -5.47 -12.02
CA ILE A 158 14.86 -5.33 -12.97
C ILE A 158 14.67 -6.24 -14.19
N ARG A 159 14.25 -7.50 -14.00
CA ARG A 159 13.97 -8.43 -15.11
C ARG A 159 12.83 -7.95 -16.00
N GLN A 160 11.83 -7.30 -15.43
CA GLN A 160 10.72 -6.68 -16.17
C GLN A 160 11.11 -5.34 -16.85
N GLY A 161 12.32 -4.83 -16.58
CA GLY A 161 12.82 -3.58 -17.13
C GLY A 161 12.42 -2.34 -16.33
N TYR A 162 11.99 -2.49 -15.09
CA TYR A 162 11.55 -1.39 -14.23
C TYR A 162 12.58 -1.02 -13.17
N ALA A 163 12.51 0.22 -12.71
CA ALA A 163 13.23 0.70 -11.54
C ALA A 163 12.36 0.57 -10.28
N ASN A 164 12.99 0.18 -9.19
CA ASN A 164 12.38 0.16 -7.86
C ASN A 164 12.10 1.59 -7.38
N ARG A 165 10.83 1.94 -7.14
CA ARG A 165 10.39 3.27 -6.69
C ARG A 165 10.03 3.32 -5.21
N HIS A 166 9.72 2.22 -4.56
CA HIS A 166 9.55 2.21 -3.11
C HIS A 166 10.86 2.51 -2.36
N ARG A 167 12.02 2.47 -3.01
CA ARG A 167 13.28 3.02 -2.45
C ARG A 167 13.23 4.52 -2.12
N ALA A 168 12.31 5.27 -2.72
CA ALA A 168 12.14 6.70 -2.43
C ALA A 168 11.38 6.94 -1.11
N TYR A 169 10.65 5.97 -0.61
CA TYR A 169 9.97 6.08 0.68
C TYR A 169 10.96 6.16 1.85
N PRO A 170 10.56 6.72 2.98
CA PRO A 170 11.38 6.70 4.19
C PRO A 170 11.85 5.27 4.50
N PHE A 171 13.15 5.10 4.74
CA PHE A 171 13.80 3.79 4.91
C PHE A 171 13.68 2.82 3.72
N GLY A 172 13.23 3.27 2.55
CA GLY A 172 13.09 2.45 1.36
C GLY A 172 12.14 1.26 1.54
N VAL A 173 11.09 1.43 2.33
CA VAL A 173 10.18 0.34 2.70
C VAL A 173 9.34 -0.14 1.53
N ILE A 174 9.10 -1.45 1.47
CA ILE A 174 8.10 -2.07 0.59
C ILE A 174 6.84 -2.45 1.38
N ALA A 175 6.96 -2.55 2.70
CA ALA A 175 5.83 -2.81 3.57
C ALA A 175 6.09 -2.31 4.98
N HIS A 176 5.01 -2.07 5.70
CA HIS A 176 5.04 -1.76 7.12
C HIS A 176 3.90 -2.47 7.86
N LYS A 177 4.10 -2.68 9.16
CA LYS A 177 3.08 -3.27 10.01
C LYS A 177 1.87 -2.35 10.14
N VAL A 178 0.69 -2.96 10.16
CA VAL A 178 -0.60 -2.28 10.35
C VAL A 178 -1.26 -2.81 11.61
N ASP A 179 -1.68 -1.92 12.49
CA ASP A 179 -2.33 -2.25 13.73
C ASP A 179 -3.61 -1.44 13.94
N ARG A 180 -4.37 -1.79 14.96
CA ARG A 180 -5.47 -0.96 15.42
C ARG A 180 -4.95 0.35 16.02
N VAL A 181 -5.64 1.44 15.71
CA VAL A 181 -5.33 2.78 16.22
C VAL A 181 -6.54 3.31 16.97
N SER A 182 -6.33 3.83 18.17
CA SER A 182 -7.39 4.51 18.91
C SER A 182 -7.81 5.77 18.16
N GLU A 183 -9.04 5.77 17.62
CA GLU A 183 -9.59 6.93 16.92
C GLU A 183 -9.69 8.15 17.83
N ARG A 184 -9.30 9.29 17.31
CA ARG A 184 -9.47 10.59 17.95
C ARG A 184 -10.26 11.51 17.04
N ARG A 185 -11.15 12.33 17.64
CA ARG A 185 -11.90 13.37 16.90
C ARG A 185 -10.97 14.39 16.23
N TRP A 186 -9.78 14.55 16.77
CA TRP A 186 -8.73 15.41 16.24
C TRP A 186 -7.37 14.78 16.51
N SER A 187 -6.64 14.50 15.47
CA SER A 187 -5.27 13.95 15.52
C SER A 187 -4.32 14.92 14.83
N PRO A 188 -3.28 15.41 15.50
CA PRO A 188 -2.25 16.18 14.83
C PRO A 188 -1.52 15.31 13.81
N HIS A 189 -1.07 15.94 12.73
CA HIS A 189 -0.28 15.28 11.70
C HIS A 189 1.11 15.90 11.61
N VAL A 190 2.13 15.06 11.50
CA VAL A 190 3.52 15.44 11.26
C VAL A 190 3.94 14.89 9.91
N PHE A 191 4.32 15.76 8.98
CA PHE A 191 4.61 15.41 7.58
C PHE A 191 3.51 14.58 6.91
N GLY A 192 2.23 14.85 7.23
CA GLY A 192 1.09 14.13 6.69
C GLY A 192 0.69 12.87 7.46
N PHE A 193 1.52 12.37 8.37
CA PHE A 193 1.25 11.19 9.20
C PHE A 193 0.58 11.54 10.51
N GLY A 194 -0.38 10.75 10.94
CA GLY A 194 -1.05 10.86 12.23
C GLY A 194 -0.09 10.55 13.39
N THR A 195 -0.07 11.39 14.41
CA THR A 195 0.88 11.23 15.53
C THR A 195 0.67 9.92 16.32
N GLN A 196 -0.55 9.38 16.37
CA GLN A 196 -0.83 8.10 17.03
C GLN A 196 -0.24 6.93 16.24
N SER A 197 -0.41 6.95 14.93
CA SER A 197 0.14 5.93 14.03
C SER A 197 1.67 5.92 14.06
N LEU A 198 2.29 7.12 14.03
CA LEU A 198 3.75 7.23 14.18
C LEU A 198 4.23 6.73 15.55
N LYS A 199 3.50 7.01 16.62
CA LYS A 199 3.84 6.48 17.96
C LYS A 199 3.74 4.96 18.02
N GLY A 200 2.69 4.37 17.41
CA GLY A 200 2.55 2.91 17.30
C GLY A 200 3.73 2.29 16.58
N LEU A 201 4.02 2.78 15.38
CA LEU A 201 5.13 2.29 14.58
C LEU A 201 6.50 2.44 15.27
N LEU A 202 6.72 3.58 15.95
CA LEU A 202 7.94 3.80 16.73
C LEU A 202 8.04 2.86 17.95
N SER A 203 6.92 2.64 18.65
CA SER A 203 6.85 1.69 19.76
C SER A 203 7.22 0.28 19.29
N ASP A 204 6.64 -0.15 18.18
CA ASP A 204 6.94 -1.44 17.56
C ASP A 204 8.39 -1.53 17.10
N ALA A 205 8.96 -0.45 16.57
CA ALA A 205 10.38 -0.41 16.17
C ALA A 205 11.31 -0.57 17.37
N VAL A 206 11.00 0.11 18.49
CA VAL A 206 11.80 -0.01 19.73
C VAL A 206 11.68 -1.40 20.36
N HIS A 207 10.46 -1.94 20.41
CA HIS A 207 10.21 -3.29 20.93
C HIS A 207 10.84 -4.35 20.05
N GLY A 208 10.60 -4.25 18.74
CA GLY A 208 11.13 -5.18 17.76
C GLY A 208 12.65 -5.20 17.71
N HIS A 209 13.31 -4.05 17.83
CA HIS A 209 14.77 -3.99 17.90
C HIS A 209 15.35 -4.83 19.04
N ARG A 210 14.69 -4.86 20.21
CA ARG A 210 15.10 -5.68 21.35
C ARG A 210 14.89 -7.17 21.14
N GLU A 211 13.91 -7.54 20.30
CA GLU A 211 13.55 -8.92 19.99
C GLU A 211 14.11 -9.41 18.64
N GLY A 212 14.90 -8.59 17.94
CA GLY A 212 15.50 -8.93 16.65
C GLY A 212 14.53 -8.91 15.48
N TRP A 213 13.52 -8.02 15.47
CA TRP A 213 12.62 -7.82 14.36
C TRP A 213 12.31 -6.32 14.13
N SER A 214 11.64 -6.01 13.02
CA SER A 214 11.26 -4.66 12.64
C SER A 214 9.81 -4.61 12.13
N PRO A 215 9.04 -3.55 12.44
CA PRO A 215 7.74 -3.29 11.83
C PRO A 215 7.85 -2.76 10.39
N LEU A 216 9.07 -2.53 9.90
CA LEU A 216 9.36 -2.06 8.56
C LEU A 216 10.01 -3.19 7.74
N TRP A 217 9.57 -3.33 6.53
CA TRP A 217 10.12 -4.27 5.56
C TRP A 217 10.94 -3.49 4.52
N SER A 218 12.26 -3.57 4.60
CA SER A 218 13.20 -2.73 3.88
C SER A 218 14.45 -3.49 3.45
N PRO A 219 15.34 -2.88 2.65
CA PRO A 219 16.62 -3.50 2.27
C PRO A 219 17.66 -3.54 3.39
N TYR A 220 17.37 -2.97 4.55
CA TYR A 220 18.34 -2.83 5.63
C TYR A 220 18.37 -4.04 6.58
N ARG A 221 19.46 -4.18 7.33
CA ARG A 221 19.70 -5.30 8.24
C ARG A 221 18.63 -5.50 9.32
N PHE A 222 17.91 -4.47 9.70
CA PHE A 222 16.83 -4.61 10.68
C PHE A 222 15.62 -5.41 10.14
N SER A 223 15.54 -5.63 8.83
CA SER A 223 14.56 -6.53 8.18
C SER A 223 15.13 -7.92 7.86
N ASP A 224 16.31 -8.27 8.41
CA ASP A 224 16.94 -9.58 8.23
C ASP A 224 16.38 -10.60 9.22
N HIS A 225 15.08 -10.82 9.16
CA HIS A 225 14.33 -11.76 9.98
C HIS A 225 13.13 -12.30 9.22
N PRO A 226 12.61 -13.49 9.56
CA PRO A 226 11.40 -14.03 8.95
C PRO A 226 10.17 -13.15 9.19
N PRO A 227 9.13 -13.24 8.33
CA PRO A 227 7.86 -12.57 8.56
C PRO A 227 7.27 -12.92 9.93
N ARG A 228 6.86 -11.90 10.68
CA ARG A 228 6.18 -12.03 11.97
C ARG A 228 4.68 -12.02 11.80
N PRO A 229 3.91 -12.76 12.60
CA PRO A 229 2.45 -12.69 12.62
C PRO A 229 1.96 -11.25 12.81
N GLY A 230 0.92 -10.90 12.06
CA GLY A 230 0.33 -9.57 12.04
C GLY A 230 -0.17 -9.18 10.66
N LEU A 231 -0.54 -7.92 10.52
CA LEU A 231 -1.01 -7.32 9.27
C LEU A 231 0.10 -6.41 8.71
N TRP A 232 0.30 -6.48 7.42
CA TRP A 232 1.35 -5.74 6.71
C TRP A 232 0.74 -5.04 5.49
N ALA A 233 0.82 -3.72 5.43
CA ALA A 233 0.55 -2.98 4.20
C ALA A 233 1.75 -3.15 3.27
N VAL A 234 1.52 -3.69 2.09
CA VAL A 234 2.56 -4.09 1.13
C VAL A 234 2.37 -3.35 -0.18
N GLU A 235 3.42 -2.63 -0.64
CA GLU A 235 3.34 -1.64 -1.71
C GLU A 235 4.50 -1.71 -2.73
N PRO A 236 4.62 -2.77 -3.55
CA PRO A 236 5.60 -2.78 -4.63
C PRO A 236 5.31 -1.65 -5.63
N HIS A 237 6.32 -0.81 -5.90
CA HIS A 237 6.17 0.37 -6.74
C HIS A 237 7.17 0.33 -7.90
N LEU A 238 6.64 0.14 -9.11
CA LEU A 238 7.38 0.10 -10.36
C LEU A 238 7.57 1.50 -10.92
N GLY A 239 8.68 1.75 -11.62
CA GLY A 239 8.89 2.99 -12.36
C GLY A 239 9.63 2.81 -13.67
N PHE A 240 9.17 3.50 -14.71
CA PHE A 240 9.83 3.54 -16.01
C PHE A 240 9.59 4.90 -16.70
N ARG A 241 10.71 5.60 -17.06
CA ARG A 241 10.68 6.87 -17.83
C ARG A 241 9.64 7.90 -17.34
N GLY A 242 9.54 8.12 -16.05
CA GLY A 242 8.58 9.07 -15.49
C GLY A 242 7.16 8.53 -15.31
N THR A 243 6.92 7.26 -15.60
CA THR A 243 5.67 6.57 -15.26
C THR A 243 5.90 5.68 -14.08
N GLY A 244 5.01 5.73 -13.09
CA GLY A 244 5.00 4.84 -11.94
C GLY A 244 3.65 4.14 -11.78
N ALA A 245 3.69 2.90 -11.29
CA ALA A 245 2.52 2.12 -10.92
C ALA A 245 2.78 1.32 -9.65
N LYS A 246 1.80 1.26 -8.76
CA LYS A 246 1.83 0.45 -7.53
C LYS A 246 0.43 -0.10 -7.24
N PHE A 247 0.38 -1.15 -6.47
CA PHE A 247 -0.76 -1.44 -5.61
C PHE A 247 -0.30 -1.34 -4.15
N GLU A 248 -1.24 -1.27 -3.24
CA GLU A 248 -0.95 -1.40 -1.82
C GLU A 248 -2.14 -2.03 -1.12
N GLU A 249 -1.90 -3.15 -0.46
CA GLU A 249 -2.94 -3.93 0.20
C GLU A 249 -2.40 -4.65 1.43
N ILE A 250 -3.30 -5.15 2.28
CA ILE A 250 -2.94 -5.82 3.52
C ILE A 250 -2.66 -7.30 3.26
N LEU A 251 -1.45 -7.73 3.62
CA LEU A 251 -1.03 -9.11 3.77
C LEU A 251 -1.19 -9.55 5.23
N VAL A 252 -1.88 -10.65 5.45
CA VAL A 252 -2.03 -11.29 6.76
C VAL A 252 -0.95 -12.35 6.91
N VAL A 253 -0.18 -12.30 7.99
CA VAL A 253 0.78 -13.33 8.38
C VAL A 253 0.29 -13.93 9.69
N THR A 254 0.27 -15.26 9.78
CA THR A 254 -0.14 -16.02 10.97
C THR A 254 1.02 -16.84 11.53
N ASP A 255 0.80 -17.49 12.66
CA ASP A 255 1.71 -18.47 13.25
C ASP A 255 1.41 -19.92 12.83
N SER A 256 0.47 -20.12 11.88
CA SER A 256 0.15 -21.45 11.35
C SER A 256 1.38 -22.09 10.72
N ARG A 257 1.48 -23.42 10.90
CA ARG A 257 2.49 -24.25 10.24
C ARG A 257 2.06 -24.71 8.85
N ASP A 258 0.77 -24.60 8.54
CA ASP A 258 0.26 -24.84 7.20
C ASP A 258 0.66 -23.66 6.30
N PRO A 259 1.40 -23.89 5.21
CA PRO A 259 1.81 -22.82 4.30
C PRO A 259 0.65 -21.98 3.78
N GLU A 260 -0.49 -22.59 3.44
CA GLU A 260 -1.65 -21.86 2.91
C GLU A 260 -2.32 -20.97 3.96
N GLU A 261 -2.29 -21.38 5.23
CA GLU A 261 -2.81 -20.60 6.35
C GLU A 261 -1.77 -19.63 6.94
N SER A 262 -0.47 -19.85 6.67
CA SER A 262 0.63 -19.08 7.26
C SER A 262 0.68 -17.63 6.75
N ALA A 263 0.22 -17.39 5.52
CA ALA A 263 0.03 -16.05 4.98
C ALA A 263 -1.02 -16.05 3.86
N PHE A 264 -1.79 -14.97 3.79
CA PHE A 264 -2.77 -14.73 2.74
C PHE A 264 -3.07 -13.23 2.59
N TRP A 265 -3.47 -12.81 1.39
CA TRP A 265 -3.96 -11.46 1.18
C TRP A 265 -5.31 -11.28 1.86
N LEU A 266 -5.50 -10.14 2.55
CA LEU A 266 -6.72 -9.89 3.32
C LEU A 266 -7.98 -9.90 2.45
N ASP A 267 -7.84 -9.51 1.18
CA ASP A 267 -8.96 -9.42 0.24
C ASP A 267 -8.52 -9.74 -1.19
N ASP A 268 -9.25 -10.63 -1.85
CA ASP A 268 -9.04 -10.99 -3.25
C ASP A 268 -10.05 -10.32 -4.21
N ASP A 269 -10.86 -9.37 -3.72
CA ASP A 269 -11.83 -8.61 -4.50
C ASP A 269 -11.48 -7.11 -4.51
N LEU A 270 -10.21 -6.80 -4.81
CA LEU A 270 -9.73 -5.43 -4.97
C LEU A 270 -9.61 -5.07 -6.46
N PRO A 271 -9.65 -3.77 -6.84
CA PRO A 271 -9.66 -3.36 -8.26
C PRO A 271 -8.55 -3.96 -9.10
N HIS A 272 -7.32 -3.97 -8.59
CA HIS A 272 -6.18 -4.54 -9.29
C HIS A 272 -6.27 -6.08 -9.39
N VAL A 273 -6.81 -6.75 -8.38
CA VAL A 273 -7.00 -8.22 -8.41
C VAL A 273 -8.07 -8.60 -9.42
N ARG A 274 -9.19 -7.85 -9.48
CA ARG A 274 -10.23 -8.05 -10.51
C ARG A 274 -9.67 -7.87 -11.92
N ARG A 275 -8.87 -6.81 -12.17
CA ARG A 275 -8.19 -6.58 -13.43
C ARG A 275 -7.37 -7.80 -13.85
N TRP A 276 -6.52 -8.32 -12.97
CA TRP A 276 -5.67 -9.49 -13.28
C TRP A 276 -6.47 -10.78 -13.49
N ALA A 277 -7.63 -10.94 -12.85
CA ALA A 277 -8.50 -12.08 -13.06
C ALA A 277 -9.17 -12.04 -14.45
N GLU A 278 -9.61 -10.87 -14.90
CA GLU A 278 -10.21 -10.66 -16.23
C GLU A 278 -9.22 -10.97 -17.37
N GLU A 279 -7.95 -10.57 -17.23
CA GLU A 279 -6.91 -10.84 -18.23
C GLU A 279 -6.59 -12.34 -18.36
N ARG A 280 -6.59 -13.08 -17.25
CA ARG A 280 -6.38 -14.55 -17.28
C ARG A 280 -7.49 -15.29 -18.00
N VAL A 281 -8.69 -14.73 -18.09
CA VAL A 281 -9.82 -15.34 -18.80
C VAL A 281 -9.75 -15.06 -20.30
N THR A 282 -9.07 -13.97 -20.70
CA THR A 282 -8.98 -13.51 -22.11
C THR A 282 -7.69 -13.94 -22.81
N ALA A 283 -6.70 -14.48 -22.10
CA ALA A 283 -5.43 -14.99 -22.61
C ALA A 283 -5.47 -16.51 -22.84
#